data_93756b9f58831a3082874e0a94693bd8
#
_entry.id   93756b9f58831a3082874e0a94693bd8
#
_cell.length_a   1.000
_cell.length_b   1.000
_cell.length_c   1.000
_cell.angle_alpha   90.00
_cell.angle_beta   90.00
_cell.angle_gamma   90.00
#
_symmetry.space_group_name_H-M   'P 1'
#
loop_
_entity.id
_entity.type
_entity.pdbx_description
1 polymer ?
#
loop_
_entity_poly.entity_id
_entity_poly.type
_entity_poly.pdbx_seq_one_letter_code
_entity_poly.pdbx_strand_id
1 'polypeptide(L)'
;MKFKYLIGILFLLISVAPKAQKRAEVLEKQLEIIRTSPDNHEALLYVCEHYLKQGDYSKTVTYAEYMKNLKSAQEHPFILLNAHLYLGRAQMMSGREKAARKNLDAALEWATKLKNDSLLCTLYGALGEYAANIDADYYQAIQWIYKGIELAQVNRHKQQYGLLLSQLANTYYLKRDGNGLKYALECYELGCELQDNYLTYSGAIQSAYMYFLNKQHTQAMAYVQEAEVLMKQNNFYDQAHTFNLLGQLLDELGNYPQAMEYYQKAMKDKQTSQTSSVVYAHLGYARVLMKQGEYTEAVSLLKQGIAISQARTNAVHRNELYETLSICYERQHQYQEALNAYKHFRIENDSIFNKDKERDLSEMRYRYDTERQENLIKQGKLDMLEKEQHLQQLSFLLVIIVVVLGLLYYLYHRKNKLYLRIVLQNQEAIKRENELSKRIEELQNKENTPEKYASSSLSDEKSLELFRRLERMMREEKIFKDNTLSKDKVAELLDTNRTYLSRIINEQAQTSFTHYINRFRIEEAIRLLSDPSNDTPLKALASDLGFNSISTFYNLFQSSVGMTPAQYRSKVKELEKLR
;
A
#
# COMPACT_ATOMS: atom_id res chain seq x y z
N MET A 1 -21.32 -21.28 -6.22
CA MET A 1 -21.47 -19.87 -5.77
C MET A 1 -22.28 -19.70 -4.47
N LYS A 2 -23.39 -20.43 -4.24
CA LYS A 2 -24.25 -20.28 -3.02
C LYS A 2 -23.54 -20.52 -1.66
N PHE A 3 -22.52 -21.36 -1.59
CA PHE A 3 -21.83 -21.71 -0.33
C PHE A 3 -20.84 -20.64 0.16
N LYS A 4 -20.23 -19.85 -0.74
CA LYS A 4 -19.36 -18.74 -0.35
C LYS A 4 -20.12 -17.55 0.25
N TYR A 5 -21.38 -17.34 -0.20
CA TYR A 5 -22.25 -16.29 0.35
C TYR A 5 -22.73 -16.61 1.77
N LEU A 6 -23.00 -17.88 2.07
CA LEU A 6 -23.46 -18.29 3.42
C LEU A 6 -22.36 -18.13 4.48
N ILE A 7 -21.12 -18.42 4.14
CA ILE A 7 -19.96 -18.27 5.03
C ILE A 7 -19.63 -16.78 5.25
N GLY A 8 -19.77 -15.94 4.22
CA GLY A 8 -19.60 -14.48 4.35
C GLY A 8 -20.61 -13.86 5.30
N ILE A 9 -21.87 -14.29 5.25
CA ILE A 9 -22.95 -13.81 6.13
C ILE A 9 -22.72 -14.25 7.59
N LEU A 10 -22.22 -15.46 7.81
CA LEU A 10 -21.95 -15.97 9.17
C LEU A 10 -20.76 -15.26 9.85
N PHE A 11 -19.71 -14.95 9.08
CA PHE A 11 -18.57 -14.17 9.60
C PHE A 11 -18.91 -12.69 9.86
N LEU A 12 -19.83 -12.11 9.10
CA LEU A 12 -20.34 -10.75 9.32
C LEU A 12 -21.18 -10.62 10.61
N LEU A 13 -21.99 -11.62 10.94
CA LEU A 13 -22.84 -11.60 12.14
C LEU A 13 -22.07 -11.59 13.47
N ILE A 14 -20.87 -12.15 13.51
CA ILE A 14 -20.05 -12.25 14.74
C ILE A 14 -19.29 -10.93 15.03
N SER A 15 -19.12 -10.04 14.04
CA SER A 15 -18.28 -8.84 14.17
C SER A 15 -19.04 -7.53 14.47
N VAL A 16 -20.36 -7.52 14.45
CA VAL A 16 -21.18 -6.28 14.41
C VAL A 16 -21.58 -5.75 15.78
N ALA A 17 -21.93 -6.61 16.73
CA ALA A 17 -22.33 -6.18 18.08
C ALA A 17 -21.25 -5.32 18.80
N PRO A 18 -19.96 -5.67 18.75
CA PRO A 18 -18.92 -4.86 19.40
C PRO A 18 -18.67 -3.51 18.72
N LYS A 19 -18.95 -3.36 17.40
CA LYS A 19 -18.74 -2.09 16.69
C LYS A 19 -19.83 -1.04 16.98
N ALA A 20 -21.10 -1.47 17.09
CA ALA A 20 -22.22 -0.57 17.43
C ALA A 20 -22.08 -0.07 18.87
N GLN A 21 -21.75 -0.94 19.82
CA GLN A 21 -21.51 -0.59 21.22
C GLN A 21 -20.32 0.37 21.34
N LYS A 22 -19.23 0.12 20.65
CA LYS A 22 -18.06 1.01 20.63
C LYS A 22 -18.37 2.40 20.06
N ARG A 23 -19.27 2.50 19.06
CA ARG A 23 -19.70 3.80 18.50
C ARG A 23 -20.56 4.58 19.51
N ALA A 24 -21.46 3.91 20.24
CA ALA A 24 -22.25 4.54 21.29
C ALA A 24 -21.38 5.06 22.43
N GLU A 25 -20.40 4.28 22.88
CA GLU A 25 -19.41 4.69 23.89
C GLU A 25 -18.59 5.91 23.46
N VAL A 26 -18.17 5.96 22.17
CA VAL A 26 -17.45 7.13 21.64
C VAL A 26 -18.35 8.37 21.61
N LEU A 27 -19.62 8.23 21.20
CA LEU A 27 -20.56 9.35 21.23
C LEU A 27 -20.77 9.89 22.65
N GLU A 28 -21.00 9.02 23.63
CA GLU A 28 -21.16 9.42 25.04
C GLU A 28 -19.91 10.15 25.55
N LYS A 29 -18.73 9.64 25.23
CA LYS A 29 -17.47 10.32 25.56
C LYS A 29 -17.39 11.72 24.94
N GLN A 30 -17.78 11.90 23.68
CA GLN A 30 -17.75 13.21 23.02
C GLN A 30 -18.78 14.17 23.64
N LEU A 31 -19.97 13.67 24.00
CA LEU A 31 -20.98 14.45 24.70
C LEU A 31 -20.50 14.89 26.08
N GLU A 32 -19.79 14.04 26.80
CA GLU A 32 -19.18 14.39 28.10
C GLU A 32 -18.08 15.44 27.95
N ILE A 33 -17.25 15.34 26.89
CA ILE A 33 -16.27 16.38 26.56
C ILE A 33 -16.96 17.72 26.32
N ILE A 34 -18.08 17.77 25.59
CA ILE A 34 -18.85 19.00 25.38
C ILE A 34 -19.42 19.55 26.69
N ARG A 35 -19.85 18.71 27.63
CA ARG A 35 -20.34 19.15 28.95
C ARG A 35 -19.25 19.79 29.79
N THR A 36 -18.04 19.24 29.77
CA THR A 36 -16.90 19.74 30.56
C THR A 36 -16.13 20.86 29.85
N SER A 37 -16.11 20.85 28.52
CA SER A 37 -15.43 21.82 27.65
C SER A 37 -16.32 22.22 26.50
N PRO A 38 -17.27 23.16 26.72
CA PRO A 38 -18.29 23.53 25.74
C PRO A 38 -17.77 24.05 24.41
N ASP A 39 -16.56 24.57 24.39
CA ASP A 39 -15.89 25.12 23.20
C ASP A 39 -15.01 24.08 22.46
N ASN A 40 -15.11 22.80 22.84
CA ASN A 40 -14.34 21.76 22.17
C ASN A 40 -14.89 21.48 20.74
N HIS A 41 -14.22 22.06 19.77
CA HIS A 41 -14.67 22.01 18.37
C HIS A 41 -14.64 20.62 17.77
N GLU A 42 -13.64 19.79 18.11
CA GLU A 42 -13.53 18.42 17.61
C GLU A 42 -14.69 17.56 18.08
N ALA A 43 -15.05 17.69 19.36
CA ALA A 43 -16.19 16.98 19.91
C ALA A 43 -17.50 17.44 19.26
N LEU A 44 -17.68 18.75 19.04
CA LEU A 44 -18.88 19.31 18.37
C LEU A 44 -18.99 18.84 16.91
N LEU A 45 -17.87 18.85 16.17
CA LEU A 45 -17.84 18.33 14.79
C LEU A 45 -18.23 16.86 14.76
N TYR A 46 -17.64 16.05 15.64
CA TYR A 46 -17.96 14.64 15.73
C TYR A 46 -19.45 14.39 16.01
N VAL A 47 -20.01 15.12 16.98
CA VAL A 47 -21.42 15.00 17.37
C VAL A 47 -22.35 15.42 16.24
N CYS A 48 -22.06 16.53 15.56
CA CYS A 48 -22.83 16.98 14.39
C CYS A 48 -22.79 15.93 13.27
N GLU A 49 -21.61 15.42 12.94
CA GLU A 49 -21.44 14.39 11.91
C GLU A 49 -22.16 13.09 12.29
N HIS A 50 -22.03 12.67 13.55
CA HIS A 50 -22.67 11.47 14.06
C HIS A 50 -24.20 11.57 13.93
N TYR A 51 -24.82 12.63 14.44
CA TYR A 51 -26.26 12.81 14.36
C TYR A 51 -26.77 12.99 12.94
N LEU A 52 -26.01 13.67 12.07
CA LEU A 52 -26.34 13.79 10.66
C LEU A 52 -26.35 12.42 9.97
N LYS A 53 -25.33 11.58 10.22
CA LYS A 53 -25.25 10.21 9.69
C LYS A 53 -26.31 9.26 10.28
N GLN A 54 -26.77 9.56 11.49
CA GLN A 54 -27.89 8.84 12.12
C GLN A 54 -29.25 9.43 11.72
N GLY A 55 -29.27 10.56 10.97
CA GLY A 55 -30.45 11.31 10.52
C GLY A 55 -31.24 11.95 11.64
N ASP A 56 -30.67 12.09 12.82
CA ASP A 56 -31.23 12.94 13.85
C ASP A 56 -30.96 14.41 13.50
N TYR A 57 -31.67 14.88 12.48
CA TYR A 57 -31.50 16.23 11.95
C TYR A 57 -31.83 17.31 12.98
N SER A 58 -32.71 17.02 13.93
CA SER A 58 -33.03 17.95 15.01
C SER A 58 -31.84 18.20 15.92
N LYS A 59 -31.18 17.14 16.37
CA LYS A 59 -29.96 17.27 17.18
C LYS A 59 -28.81 17.86 16.38
N THR A 60 -28.65 17.47 15.10
CA THR A 60 -27.64 18.08 14.22
C THR A 60 -27.82 19.60 14.17
N VAL A 61 -29.04 20.10 13.94
CA VAL A 61 -29.33 21.54 13.95
C VAL A 61 -28.99 22.16 15.30
N THR A 62 -29.40 21.53 16.41
CA THR A 62 -29.13 22.04 17.77
C THR A 62 -27.63 22.23 18.01
N TYR A 63 -26.82 21.21 17.75
CA TYR A 63 -25.37 21.28 17.99
C TYR A 63 -24.65 22.19 16.97
N ALA A 64 -25.09 22.22 15.71
CA ALA A 64 -24.51 23.10 14.70
C ALA A 64 -24.87 24.57 14.94
N GLU A 65 -26.08 24.90 15.43
CA GLU A 65 -26.44 26.27 15.87
C GLU A 65 -25.64 26.66 17.11
N TYR A 66 -25.50 25.75 18.06
CA TYR A 66 -24.64 25.97 19.21
C TYR A 66 -23.21 26.30 18.78
N MET A 67 -22.62 25.46 17.92
CA MET A 67 -21.26 25.66 17.38
C MET A 67 -21.12 27.01 16.64
N LYS A 68 -22.11 27.38 15.82
CA LYS A 68 -22.11 28.66 15.09
C LYS A 68 -22.09 29.87 16.02
N ASN A 69 -22.74 29.78 17.18
CA ASN A 69 -22.92 30.90 18.12
C ASN A 69 -21.80 31.00 19.17
N LEU A 70 -20.82 30.10 19.16
CA LEU A 70 -19.66 30.19 20.04
C LEU A 70 -18.81 31.42 19.70
N LYS A 71 -18.31 32.09 20.72
CA LYS A 71 -17.37 33.24 20.51
C LYS A 71 -16.13 32.81 19.74
N SER A 72 -15.57 31.64 20.08
CA SER A 72 -14.44 31.04 19.41
C SER A 72 -14.71 30.74 17.92
N ALA A 73 -15.94 30.44 17.54
CA ALA A 73 -16.30 30.23 16.14
C ALA A 73 -16.15 31.48 15.27
N GLN A 74 -16.37 32.67 15.86
CA GLN A 74 -16.19 33.93 15.14
C GLN A 74 -14.71 34.22 14.83
N GLU A 75 -13.81 33.68 15.63
CA GLU A 75 -12.36 33.81 15.47
C GLU A 75 -11.78 32.70 14.58
N HIS A 76 -12.53 31.62 14.35
CA HIS A 76 -12.09 30.46 13.59
C HIS A 76 -13.02 30.15 12.39
N PRO A 77 -12.73 30.70 11.21
CA PRO A 77 -13.57 30.53 10.01
C PRO A 77 -13.88 29.08 9.63
N PHE A 78 -12.99 28.15 9.94
CA PHE A 78 -13.18 26.71 9.72
C PHE A 78 -14.37 26.14 10.52
N ILE A 79 -14.61 26.66 11.73
CA ILE A 79 -15.72 26.22 12.58
C ILE A 79 -17.04 26.76 12.05
N LEU A 80 -17.08 28.05 11.64
CA LEU A 80 -18.25 28.63 10.99
C LEU A 80 -18.62 27.88 9.70
N LEU A 81 -17.64 27.58 8.88
CA LEU A 81 -17.82 26.78 7.69
C LEU A 81 -18.55 25.44 7.99
N ASN A 82 -18.02 24.66 8.94
CA ASN A 82 -18.63 23.39 9.31
C ASN A 82 -20.01 23.55 9.95
N ALA A 83 -20.20 24.54 10.81
CA ALA A 83 -21.50 24.85 11.39
C ALA A 83 -22.55 25.13 10.30
N HIS A 84 -22.21 25.96 9.34
CA HIS A 84 -23.09 26.26 8.19
C HIS A 84 -23.33 25.01 7.31
N LEU A 85 -22.31 24.19 7.08
CA LEU A 85 -22.46 22.96 6.31
C LEU A 85 -23.43 21.97 6.98
N TYR A 86 -23.24 21.71 8.29
CA TYR A 86 -24.13 20.81 9.04
C TYR A 86 -25.57 21.38 9.14
N LEU A 87 -25.71 22.69 9.38
CA LEU A 87 -27.00 23.37 9.35
C LEU A 87 -27.68 23.21 7.99
N GLY A 88 -26.96 23.51 6.92
CA GLY A 88 -27.49 23.42 5.56
C GLY A 88 -27.99 22.02 5.24
N ARG A 89 -27.21 20.99 5.49
CA ARG A 89 -27.57 19.59 5.24
C ARG A 89 -28.73 19.13 6.12
N ALA A 90 -28.69 19.38 7.42
CA ALA A 90 -29.74 18.96 8.33
C ALA A 90 -31.06 19.69 8.08
N GLN A 91 -31.04 20.99 7.74
CA GLN A 91 -32.22 21.78 7.38
C GLN A 91 -32.82 21.34 6.05
N MET A 92 -32.00 20.98 5.05
CA MET A 92 -32.44 20.40 3.80
C MET A 92 -33.24 19.12 4.05
N MET A 93 -32.69 18.21 4.85
CA MET A 93 -33.33 16.94 5.18
C MET A 93 -34.57 17.11 6.08
N SER A 94 -34.66 18.16 6.90
CA SER A 94 -35.81 18.46 7.74
C SER A 94 -36.84 19.40 7.11
N GLY A 95 -36.73 19.74 5.80
CA GLY A 95 -37.69 20.54 5.05
C GLY A 95 -37.66 22.05 5.30
N ARG A 96 -36.55 22.53 5.86
CA ARG A 96 -36.32 23.98 6.02
C ARG A 96 -35.49 24.52 4.84
N GLU A 97 -36.00 24.38 3.64
CA GLU A 97 -35.29 24.52 2.37
C GLU A 97 -34.62 25.89 2.19
N LYS A 98 -35.35 26.99 2.43
CA LYS A 98 -34.75 28.35 2.32
C LYS A 98 -33.61 28.57 3.30
N ALA A 99 -33.72 28.06 4.53
CA ALA A 99 -32.65 28.15 5.53
C ALA A 99 -31.46 27.26 5.16
N ALA A 100 -31.74 26.07 4.62
CA ALA A 100 -30.73 25.16 4.11
C ALA A 100 -29.88 25.84 3.02
N ARG A 101 -30.53 26.40 2.00
CA ARG A 101 -29.82 27.10 0.91
C ARG A 101 -28.93 28.21 1.43
N LYS A 102 -29.46 29.09 2.30
CA LYS A 102 -28.69 30.17 2.90
C LYS A 102 -27.43 29.67 3.63
N ASN A 103 -27.57 28.57 4.37
CA ASN A 103 -26.43 28.00 5.10
C ASN A 103 -25.44 27.33 4.16
N LEU A 104 -25.87 26.62 3.13
CA LEU A 104 -24.98 26.01 2.13
C LEU A 104 -24.19 27.09 1.35
N ASP A 105 -24.86 28.20 0.97
CA ASP A 105 -24.18 29.32 0.28
C ASP A 105 -23.14 30.00 1.21
N ALA A 106 -23.46 30.21 2.48
CA ALA A 106 -22.51 30.72 3.47
C ALA A 106 -21.32 29.78 3.68
N ALA A 107 -21.57 28.46 3.75
CA ALA A 107 -20.50 27.49 3.84
C ALA A 107 -19.60 27.49 2.60
N LEU A 108 -20.17 27.64 1.40
CA LEU A 108 -19.43 27.72 0.14
C LEU A 108 -18.50 28.94 0.10
N GLU A 109 -18.99 30.10 0.57
CA GLU A 109 -18.19 31.30 0.67
C GLU A 109 -16.97 31.11 1.58
N TRP A 110 -17.16 30.52 2.77
CA TRP A 110 -16.08 30.23 3.70
C TRP A 110 -15.10 29.17 3.17
N ALA A 111 -15.59 28.09 2.56
CA ALA A 111 -14.75 27.04 2.00
C ALA A 111 -13.86 27.58 0.88
N THR A 112 -14.39 28.45 0.04
CA THR A 112 -13.64 29.10 -1.04
C THR A 112 -12.55 30.02 -0.49
N LYS A 113 -12.87 30.81 0.53
CA LYS A 113 -11.89 31.72 1.21
C LYS A 113 -10.76 30.93 1.87
N LEU A 114 -11.10 29.81 2.51
CA LEU A 114 -10.14 28.93 3.20
C LEU A 114 -9.36 28.01 2.26
N LYS A 115 -9.74 27.90 0.99
CA LYS A 115 -9.17 26.99 0.01
C LYS A 115 -9.16 25.53 0.53
N ASN A 116 -10.24 25.12 1.19
CA ASN A 116 -10.34 23.76 1.74
C ASN A 116 -11.03 22.84 0.73
N ASP A 117 -10.24 22.16 -0.07
CA ASP A 117 -10.72 21.32 -1.17
C ASP A 117 -11.59 20.15 -0.72
N SER A 118 -11.29 19.53 0.43
CA SER A 118 -12.09 18.43 0.97
C SER A 118 -13.51 18.88 1.35
N LEU A 119 -13.65 20.04 1.99
CA LEU A 119 -14.96 20.60 2.32
C LEU A 119 -15.68 21.17 1.10
N LEU A 120 -14.94 21.72 0.13
CA LEU A 120 -15.52 22.10 -1.17
C LEU A 120 -16.14 20.91 -1.90
N CYS A 121 -15.49 19.75 -1.92
CA CYS A 121 -16.08 18.52 -2.49
C CYS A 121 -17.42 18.19 -1.81
N THR A 122 -17.45 18.20 -0.48
CA THR A 122 -18.66 17.91 0.31
C THR A 122 -19.76 18.94 0.05
N LEU A 123 -19.41 20.22 -0.05
CA LEU A 123 -20.36 21.31 -0.34
C LEU A 123 -20.93 21.24 -1.76
N TYR A 124 -20.11 20.95 -2.74
CA TYR A 124 -20.58 20.76 -4.12
C TYR A 124 -21.56 19.58 -4.20
N GLY A 125 -21.29 18.49 -3.48
CA GLY A 125 -22.22 17.39 -3.34
C GLY A 125 -23.55 17.82 -2.70
N ALA A 126 -23.51 18.55 -1.59
CA ALA A 126 -24.70 19.05 -0.89
C ALA A 126 -25.52 20.04 -1.73
N LEU A 127 -24.87 20.91 -2.51
CA LEU A 127 -25.54 21.82 -3.45
C LEU A 127 -26.16 21.05 -4.62
N GLY A 128 -25.48 20.01 -5.11
CA GLY A 128 -26.03 19.11 -6.12
C GLY A 128 -27.27 18.35 -5.61
N GLU A 129 -27.19 17.82 -4.39
CA GLU A 129 -28.31 17.16 -3.72
C GLU A 129 -29.48 18.11 -3.50
N TYR A 130 -29.23 19.37 -3.11
CA TYR A 130 -30.26 20.40 -2.98
C TYR A 130 -30.92 20.68 -4.32
N ALA A 131 -30.17 20.92 -5.38
CA ALA A 131 -30.68 21.19 -6.71
C ALA A 131 -31.51 20.01 -7.26
N ALA A 132 -31.10 18.76 -7.04
CA ALA A 132 -31.81 17.58 -7.51
C ALA A 132 -33.09 17.31 -6.73
N ASN A 133 -33.05 17.35 -5.39
CA ASN A 133 -34.17 16.90 -4.55
C ASN A 133 -35.14 18.00 -4.16
N ILE A 134 -34.73 19.28 -4.17
CA ILE A 134 -35.57 20.41 -3.79
C ILE A 134 -36.04 21.19 -5.02
N ASP A 135 -35.09 21.63 -5.84
CA ASP A 135 -35.39 22.46 -6.99
C ASP A 135 -35.82 21.63 -8.22
N ALA A 136 -35.61 20.31 -8.20
CA ALA A 136 -35.74 19.39 -9.35
C ALA A 136 -34.96 19.86 -10.59
N ASP A 137 -33.92 20.65 -10.40
CA ASP A 137 -33.02 21.10 -11.45
C ASP A 137 -31.84 20.13 -11.59
N TYR A 138 -32.07 19.04 -12.33
CA TYR A 138 -31.10 17.98 -12.53
C TYR A 138 -29.86 18.46 -13.30
N TYR A 139 -29.99 19.46 -14.15
CA TYR A 139 -28.85 20.06 -14.85
C TYR A 139 -27.88 20.75 -13.88
N GLN A 140 -28.41 21.64 -13.04
CA GLN A 140 -27.59 22.32 -12.04
C GLN A 140 -27.01 21.35 -11.01
N ALA A 141 -27.78 20.32 -10.65
CA ALA A 141 -27.31 19.25 -9.74
C ALA A 141 -26.04 18.56 -10.30
N ILE A 142 -26.10 18.13 -11.56
CA ILE A 142 -24.99 17.46 -12.23
C ILE A 142 -23.80 18.40 -12.36
N GLN A 143 -23.99 19.68 -12.64
CA GLN A 143 -22.89 20.66 -12.68
C GLN A 143 -22.16 20.79 -11.33
N TRP A 144 -22.90 20.90 -10.22
CA TRP A 144 -22.30 20.96 -8.90
C TRP A 144 -21.54 19.68 -8.56
N ILE A 145 -22.14 18.52 -8.83
CA ILE A 145 -21.52 17.23 -8.52
C ILE A 145 -20.23 17.04 -9.32
N TYR A 146 -20.20 17.41 -10.62
CA TYR A 146 -18.99 17.30 -11.42
C TYR A 146 -17.85 18.19 -10.93
N LYS A 147 -18.14 19.43 -10.49
CA LYS A 147 -17.12 20.28 -9.85
C LYS A 147 -16.50 19.60 -8.62
N GLY A 148 -17.35 18.93 -7.83
CA GLY A 148 -16.88 18.16 -6.68
C GLY A 148 -16.03 16.95 -7.09
N ILE A 149 -16.44 16.23 -8.12
CA ILE A 149 -15.73 15.05 -8.65
C ILE A 149 -14.33 15.42 -9.15
N GLU A 150 -14.22 16.48 -9.99
CA GLU A 150 -12.93 16.97 -10.46
C GLU A 150 -11.97 17.30 -9.31
N LEU A 151 -12.49 18.04 -8.32
CA LEU A 151 -11.70 18.45 -7.17
C LEU A 151 -11.28 17.24 -6.31
N ALA A 152 -12.17 16.26 -6.12
CA ALA A 152 -11.89 15.05 -5.38
C ALA A 152 -10.85 14.17 -6.08
N GLN A 153 -10.87 14.09 -7.41
CA GLN A 153 -9.90 13.34 -8.20
C GLN A 153 -8.52 13.99 -8.16
N VAL A 154 -8.42 15.31 -8.39
CA VAL A 154 -7.15 16.04 -8.35
C VAL A 154 -6.47 15.89 -6.99
N ASN A 155 -7.25 15.96 -5.91
CA ASN A 155 -6.72 15.90 -4.54
C ASN A 155 -6.70 14.48 -3.94
N ARG A 156 -7.07 13.45 -4.72
CA ARG A 156 -7.12 12.04 -4.32
C ARG A 156 -8.01 11.77 -3.09
N HIS A 157 -9.09 12.52 -2.95
CA HIS A 157 -10.08 12.35 -1.89
C HIS A 157 -11.06 11.21 -2.20
N LYS A 158 -10.60 9.96 -2.11
CA LYS A 158 -11.35 8.77 -2.52
C LYS A 158 -12.75 8.65 -1.90
N GLN A 159 -12.90 8.95 -0.61
CA GLN A 159 -14.20 8.84 0.06
C GLN A 159 -15.20 9.89 -0.47
N GLN A 160 -14.77 11.15 -0.60
CA GLN A 160 -15.61 12.22 -1.18
C GLN A 160 -15.96 11.90 -2.63
N TYR A 161 -15.01 11.39 -3.40
CA TYR A 161 -15.24 10.95 -4.77
C TYR A 161 -16.38 9.91 -4.84
N GLY A 162 -16.33 8.87 -4.00
CA GLY A 162 -17.36 7.84 -3.96
C GLY A 162 -18.75 8.38 -3.57
N LEU A 163 -18.83 9.28 -2.59
CA LEU A 163 -20.08 9.92 -2.20
C LEU A 163 -20.67 10.77 -3.33
N LEU A 164 -19.84 11.49 -4.06
CA LEU A 164 -20.25 12.26 -5.24
C LEU A 164 -20.74 11.37 -6.38
N LEU A 165 -20.12 10.21 -6.59
CA LEU A 165 -20.59 9.21 -7.55
C LEU A 165 -21.99 8.69 -7.18
N SER A 166 -22.23 8.40 -5.89
CA SER A 166 -23.55 8.00 -5.40
C SER A 166 -24.60 9.08 -5.66
N GLN A 167 -24.28 10.35 -5.38
CA GLN A 167 -25.18 11.48 -5.63
C GLN A 167 -25.45 11.70 -7.13
N LEU A 168 -24.43 11.50 -7.96
CA LEU A 168 -24.58 11.57 -9.42
C LEU A 168 -25.51 10.47 -9.93
N ALA A 169 -25.32 9.23 -9.46
CA ALA A 169 -26.19 8.10 -9.81
C ALA A 169 -27.65 8.36 -9.38
N ASN A 170 -27.85 8.89 -8.16
CA ASN A 170 -29.18 9.29 -7.70
C ASN A 170 -29.81 10.37 -8.60
N THR A 171 -29.04 11.37 -9.03
CA THR A 171 -29.55 12.42 -9.93
C THR A 171 -29.96 11.86 -11.28
N TYR A 172 -29.19 10.89 -11.83
CA TYR A 172 -29.57 10.16 -13.05
C TYR A 172 -30.83 9.30 -12.85
N TYR A 173 -31.00 8.68 -11.67
CA TYR A 173 -32.21 7.94 -11.34
C TYR A 173 -33.43 8.85 -11.30
N LEU A 174 -33.37 10.00 -10.63
CA LEU A 174 -34.43 10.99 -10.57
C LEU A 174 -34.82 11.51 -11.96
N LYS A 175 -33.85 11.67 -12.83
CA LYS A 175 -34.02 12.01 -14.24
C LYS A 175 -34.56 10.84 -15.08
N ARG A 176 -34.66 9.63 -14.53
CA ARG A 176 -35.02 8.38 -15.23
C ARG A 176 -34.05 8.00 -16.37
N ASP A 177 -32.78 8.30 -16.22
CA ASP A 177 -31.71 8.02 -17.16
C ASP A 177 -30.85 6.86 -16.66
N GLY A 178 -30.96 5.68 -17.28
CA GLY A 178 -30.23 4.47 -16.91
C GLY A 178 -28.70 4.55 -17.03
N ASN A 179 -28.17 5.61 -17.65
CA ASN A 179 -26.73 5.83 -17.77
C ASN A 179 -26.02 6.11 -16.44
N GLY A 180 -26.77 6.32 -15.35
CA GLY A 180 -26.23 6.43 -14.00
C GLY A 180 -25.60 5.15 -13.45
N LEU A 181 -25.89 3.97 -14.05
CA LEU A 181 -25.43 2.67 -13.55
C LEU A 181 -23.90 2.58 -13.34
N LYS A 182 -23.12 3.11 -14.27
CA LYS A 182 -21.66 3.10 -14.17
C LYS A 182 -21.15 3.82 -12.92
N TYR A 183 -21.75 4.93 -12.56
CA TYR A 183 -21.38 5.70 -11.37
C TYR A 183 -21.79 5.00 -10.08
N ALA A 184 -22.95 4.33 -10.08
CA ALA A 184 -23.43 3.55 -8.96
C ALA A 184 -22.50 2.36 -8.67
N LEU A 185 -22.12 1.60 -9.71
CA LEU A 185 -21.20 0.47 -9.59
C LEU A 185 -19.79 0.91 -9.14
N GLU A 186 -19.27 2.00 -9.71
CA GLU A 186 -17.97 2.55 -9.31
C GLU A 186 -17.96 2.99 -7.83
N CYS A 187 -19.08 3.58 -7.35
CA CYS A 187 -19.24 3.90 -5.93
C CYS A 187 -19.23 2.65 -5.05
N TYR A 188 -19.94 1.59 -5.47
CA TYR A 188 -19.99 0.32 -4.75
C TYR A 188 -18.61 -0.34 -4.67
N GLU A 189 -17.91 -0.47 -5.79
CA GLU A 189 -16.56 -1.04 -5.85
C GLU A 189 -15.57 -0.27 -4.97
N LEU A 190 -15.64 1.06 -5.02
CA LEU A 190 -14.79 1.91 -4.19
C LEU A 190 -15.11 1.76 -2.70
N GLY A 191 -16.39 1.61 -2.33
CA GLY A 191 -16.80 1.32 -0.97
C GLY A 191 -16.22 0.00 -0.45
N CYS A 192 -16.24 -1.04 -1.27
CA CYS A 192 -15.61 -2.34 -0.97
C CYS A 192 -14.09 -2.21 -0.83
N GLU A 193 -13.42 -1.48 -1.75
CA GLU A 193 -11.97 -1.24 -1.69
C GLU A 193 -11.57 -0.53 -0.40
N LEU A 194 -12.29 0.51 -0.03
CA LEU A 194 -12.03 1.31 1.17
C LEU A 194 -12.53 0.67 2.48
N GLN A 195 -13.25 -0.44 2.41
CA GLN A 195 -13.95 -1.07 3.54
C GLN A 195 -14.88 -0.08 4.26
N ASP A 196 -15.48 0.86 3.51
CA ASP A 196 -16.43 1.83 4.02
C ASP A 196 -17.87 1.31 3.82
N ASN A 197 -18.45 0.81 4.91
CA ASN A 197 -19.80 0.22 4.91
C ASN A 197 -20.89 1.20 4.44
N TYR A 198 -20.74 2.52 4.72
CA TYR A 198 -21.71 3.50 4.28
C TYR A 198 -21.62 3.75 2.78
N LEU A 199 -20.39 3.84 2.26
CA LEU A 199 -20.17 4.00 0.83
C LEU A 199 -20.60 2.75 0.04
N THR A 200 -20.31 1.55 0.57
CA THR A 200 -20.79 0.27 0.00
C THR A 200 -22.32 0.23 -0.03
N TYR A 201 -22.98 0.60 1.08
CA TYR A 201 -24.45 0.70 1.13
C TYR A 201 -24.98 1.69 0.10
N SER A 202 -24.40 2.89 0.04
CA SER A 202 -24.82 3.93 -0.93
C SER A 202 -24.67 3.45 -2.36
N GLY A 203 -23.54 2.83 -2.71
CA GLY A 203 -23.31 2.24 -4.02
C GLY A 203 -24.25 1.09 -4.34
N ALA A 204 -24.54 0.21 -3.37
CA ALA A 204 -25.47 -0.90 -3.54
C ALA A 204 -26.89 -0.42 -3.80
N ILE A 205 -27.40 0.55 -3.00
CA ILE A 205 -28.75 1.06 -3.17
C ILE A 205 -28.91 1.80 -4.52
N GLN A 206 -27.92 2.59 -4.93
CA GLN A 206 -27.95 3.27 -6.22
C GLN A 206 -27.84 2.28 -7.39
N SER A 207 -27.01 1.25 -7.27
CA SER A 207 -26.92 0.17 -8.28
C SER A 207 -28.24 -0.57 -8.41
N ALA A 208 -28.91 -0.86 -7.29
CA ALA A 208 -30.22 -1.48 -7.30
C ALA A 208 -31.27 -0.61 -8.00
N TYR A 209 -31.30 0.70 -7.72
CA TYR A 209 -32.19 1.65 -8.43
C TYR A 209 -31.91 1.72 -9.92
N MET A 210 -30.64 1.72 -10.33
CA MET A 210 -30.26 1.74 -11.74
C MET A 210 -30.61 0.44 -12.46
N TYR A 211 -30.35 -0.71 -11.84
CA TYR A 211 -30.78 -2.00 -12.39
C TYR A 211 -32.28 -2.12 -12.49
N PHE A 212 -33.02 -1.60 -11.49
CA PHE A 212 -34.46 -1.53 -11.52
C PHE A 212 -34.95 -0.67 -12.71
N LEU A 213 -34.40 0.52 -12.89
CA LEU A 213 -34.72 1.41 -14.00
C LEU A 213 -34.45 0.75 -15.37
N ASN A 214 -33.38 -0.05 -15.47
CA ASN A 214 -33.02 -0.81 -16.66
C ASN A 214 -33.79 -2.14 -16.79
N LYS A 215 -34.84 -2.37 -15.97
CA LYS A 215 -35.68 -3.60 -15.94
C LYS A 215 -34.91 -4.90 -15.67
N GLN A 216 -33.77 -4.80 -15.02
CA GLN A 216 -32.92 -5.93 -14.61
C GLN A 216 -33.21 -6.32 -13.16
N HIS A 217 -34.42 -6.82 -12.91
CA HIS A 217 -34.97 -7.03 -11.56
C HIS A 217 -34.15 -8.02 -10.70
N THR A 218 -33.53 -9.03 -11.29
CA THR A 218 -32.69 -9.99 -10.56
C THR A 218 -31.44 -9.32 -9.96
N GLN A 219 -30.77 -8.49 -10.73
CA GLN A 219 -29.60 -7.74 -10.27
C GLN A 219 -30.02 -6.68 -9.24
N ALA A 220 -31.12 -5.97 -9.51
CA ALA A 220 -31.68 -5.00 -8.56
C ALA A 220 -31.99 -5.65 -7.21
N MET A 221 -32.62 -6.83 -7.21
CA MET A 221 -32.95 -7.56 -5.98
C MET A 221 -31.67 -7.97 -5.21
N ALA A 222 -30.64 -8.44 -5.89
CA ALA A 222 -29.38 -8.80 -5.24
C ALA A 222 -28.73 -7.62 -4.51
N TYR A 223 -28.62 -6.47 -5.18
CA TYR A 223 -28.02 -5.28 -4.59
C TYR A 223 -28.87 -4.66 -3.46
N VAL A 224 -30.21 -4.63 -3.59
CA VAL A 224 -31.06 -4.10 -2.51
C VAL A 224 -31.09 -4.99 -1.28
N GLN A 225 -30.98 -6.31 -1.43
CA GLN A 225 -30.87 -7.23 -0.30
C GLN A 225 -29.54 -7.02 0.44
N GLU A 226 -28.46 -6.82 -0.28
CA GLU A 226 -27.17 -6.47 0.32
C GLU A 226 -27.23 -5.12 1.05
N ALA A 227 -27.85 -4.11 0.43
CA ALA A 227 -28.08 -2.82 1.07
C ALA A 227 -28.92 -2.97 2.34
N GLU A 228 -29.97 -3.80 2.34
CA GLU A 228 -30.81 -4.06 3.53
C GLU A 228 -29.99 -4.69 4.67
N VAL A 229 -29.09 -5.64 4.36
CA VAL A 229 -28.18 -6.26 5.34
C VAL A 229 -27.24 -5.21 5.94
N LEU A 230 -26.55 -4.43 5.09
CA LEU A 230 -25.64 -3.38 5.52
C LEU A 230 -26.35 -2.31 6.37
N MET A 231 -27.55 -1.90 5.97
CA MET A 231 -28.40 -0.95 6.68
C MET A 231 -28.74 -1.42 8.09
N LYS A 232 -29.20 -2.66 8.23
CA LYS A 232 -29.54 -3.26 9.54
C LYS A 232 -28.32 -3.43 10.43
N GLN A 233 -27.21 -3.92 9.88
CA GLN A 233 -25.98 -4.17 10.64
C GLN A 233 -25.33 -2.90 11.17
N ASN A 234 -25.39 -1.81 10.41
CA ASN A 234 -24.76 -0.55 10.78
C ASN A 234 -25.73 0.46 11.36
N ASN A 235 -27.01 0.10 11.49
CA ASN A 235 -28.08 0.97 11.94
C ASN A 235 -28.11 2.30 11.16
N PHE A 236 -28.00 2.20 9.83
CA PHE A 236 -28.14 3.38 8.98
C PHE A 236 -29.57 3.89 9.05
N TYR A 237 -29.69 5.20 9.07
CA TYR A 237 -30.90 5.88 9.44
C TYR A 237 -31.95 5.95 8.35
N ASP A 238 -31.59 6.30 7.12
CA ASP A 238 -32.55 6.46 6.03
C ASP A 238 -32.91 5.09 5.42
N GLN A 239 -33.80 4.40 6.13
CA GLN A 239 -34.28 3.08 5.73
C GLN A 239 -35.36 3.17 4.62
N ALA A 240 -36.00 4.32 4.48
CA ALA A 240 -37.12 4.52 3.56
C ALA A 240 -36.73 4.30 2.10
N HIS A 241 -35.50 4.65 1.70
CA HIS A 241 -35.00 4.38 0.35
C HIS A 241 -34.93 2.88 0.05
N THR A 242 -34.36 2.10 0.96
CA THR A 242 -34.26 0.64 0.79
C THR A 242 -35.64 -0.01 0.78
N PHE A 243 -36.53 0.39 1.68
CA PHE A 243 -37.89 -0.15 1.74
C PHE A 243 -38.69 0.20 0.50
N ASN A 244 -38.60 1.42 -0.03
CA ASN A 244 -39.21 1.81 -1.28
C ASN A 244 -38.80 0.94 -2.45
N LEU A 245 -37.51 0.69 -2.60
CA LEU A 245 -37.01 -0.11 -3.70
C LEU A 245 -37.43 -1.57 -3.58
N LEU A 246 -37.46 -2.12 -2.37
CA LEU A 246 -38.00 -3.46 -2.11
C LEU A 246 -39.52 -3.50 -2.48
N GLY A 247 -40.27 -2.46 -2.08
CA GLY A 247 -41.65 -2.34 -2.44
C GLY A 247 -41.87 -2.30 -3.97
N GLN A 248 -41.07 -1.51 -4.70
CA GLN A 248 -41.11 -1.42 -6.15
C GLN A 248 -40.80 -2.76 -6.84
N LEU A 249 -39.73 -3.43 -6.43
CA LEU A 249 -39.33 -4.73 -7.01
C LEU A 249 -40.39 -5.80 -6.78
N LEU A 250 -40.98 -5.83 -5.59
CA LEU A 250 -42.05 -6.76 -5.26
C LEU A 250 -43.34 -6.48 -5.99
N ASP A 251 -43.65 -5.18 -6.21
CA ASP A 251 -44.79 -4.77 -7.05
C ASP A 251 -44.64 -5.21 -8.50
N GLU A 252 -43.44 -5.00 -9.10
CA GLU A 252 -43.14 -5.46 -10.46
C GLU A 252 -43.18 -6.99 -10.60
N LEU A 253 -42.83 -7.71 -9.52
CA LEU A 253 -42.91 -9.18 -9.46
C LEU A 253 -44.34 -9.69 -9.16
N GLY A 254 -45.32 -8.79 -8.97
CA GLY A 254 -46.71 -9.14 -8.67
C GLY A 254 -46.96 -9.56 -7.22
N ASN A 255 -45.99 -9.40 -6.33
CA ASN A 255 -46.15 -9.72 -4.91
C ASN A 255 -46.68 -8.49 -4.15
N TYR A 256 -47.94 -8.14 -4.42
CA TYR A 256 -48.61 -6.96 -3.88
C TYR A 256 -48.67 -6.90 -2.35
N PRO A 257 -48.97 -8.00 -1.61
CA PRO A 257 -49.01 -7.93 -0.15
C PRO A 257 -47.71 -7.52 0.48
N GLN A 258 -46.59 -8.09 0.02
CA GLN A 258 -45.27 -7.73 0.52
C GLN A 258 -44.83 -6.33 0.07
N ALA A 259 -45.15 -5.93 -1.17
CA ALA A 259 -44.89 -4.59 -1.65
C ALA A 259 -45.56 -3.53 -0.76
N MET A 260 -46.83 -3.72 -0.43
CA MET A 260 -47.59 -2.82 0.48
C MET A 260 -46.95 -2.77 1.88
N GLU A 261 -46.51 -3.92 2.42
CA GLU A 261 -45.81 -3.97 3.70
C GLU A 261 -44.53 -3.11 3.71
N TYR A 262 -43.72 -3.21 2.67
CA TYR A 262 -42.51 -2.41 2.58
C TYR A 262 -42.79 -0.92 2.38
N TYR A 263 -43.76 -0.54 1.58
CA TYR A 263 -44.20 0.85 1.46
C TYR A 263 -44.72 1.40 2.80
N GLN A 264 -45.48 0.60 3.57
CA GLN A 264 -45.92 1.00 4.91
C GLN A 264 -44.72 1.19 5.87
N LYS A 265 -43.71 0.33 5.80
CA LYS A 265 -42.46 0.53 6.57
C LYS A 265 -41.79 1.85 6.21
N ALA A 266 -41.69 2.17 4.92
CA ALA A 266 -41.13 3.43 4.45
C ALA A 266 -41.93 4.66 4.93
N MET A 267 -43.28 4.58 4.99
CA MET A 267 -44.13 5.64 5.48
C MET A 267 -44.11 5.83 7.00
N LYS A 268 -43.88 4.74 7.76
CA LYS A 268 -43.85 4.75 9.24
C LYS A 268 -42.57 5.28 9.84
N ASP A 269 -41.57 5.50 9.05
CA ASP A 269 -40.31 6.05 9.52
C ASP A 269 -40.52 7.49 10.01
N LYS A 270 -40.75 7.62 11.34
CA LYS A 270 -41.06 8.90 11.99
C LYS A 270 -39.96 9.95 11.84
N GLN A 271 -38.77 9.51 11.55
CA GLN A 271 -37.61 10.38 11.49
C GLN A 271 -37.41 10.95 10.09
N THR A 272 -37.81 10.18 9.08
CA THR A 272 -37.85 10.62 7.67
C THR A 272 -39.23 11.04 7.18
N SER A 273 -40.20 11.18 8.11
CA SER A 273 -41.63 11.43 7.79
C SER A 273 -41.90 12.56 6.79
N GLN A 274 -40.89 13.26 6.37
CA GLN A 274 -40.94 14.38 5.46
C GLN A 274 -39.90 14.31 4.31
N THR A 275 -39.30 13.17 4.04
CA THR A 275 -38.36 13.03 2.91
C THR A 275 -39.07 12.69 1.61
N SER A 276 -38.39 12.90 0.47
CA SER A 276 -38.88 12.46 -0.85
C SER A 276 -39.18 10.96 -0.88
N SER A 277 -38.47 10.17 -0.06
CA SER A 277 -38.70 8.73 0.08
C SER A 277 -40.09 8.40 0.64
N VAL A 278 -40.59 9.19 1.61
CA VAL A 278 -41.94 9.01 2.17
C VAL A 278 -43.00 9.42 1.14
N VAL A 279 -42.77 10.51 0.41
CA VAL A 279 -43.65 10.93 -0.70
C VAL A 279 -43.76 9.81 -1.75
N TYR A 280 -42.61 9.23 -2.09
CA TYR A 280 -42.57 8.12 -3.05
C TYR A 280 -43.25 6.85 -2.52
N ALA A 281 -43.18 6.57 -1.22
CA ALA A 281 -43.87 5.44 -0.61
C ALA A 281 -45.41 5.55 -0.75
N HIS A 282 -45.95 6.77 -0.57
CA HIS A 282 -47.39 7.02 -0.82
C HIS A 282 -47.78 6.78 -2.28
N LEU A 283 -46.91 7.22 -3.21
CA LEU A 283 -47.13 6.99 -4.64
C LEU A 283 -47.07 5.49 -5.00
N GLY A 284 -46.05 4.80 -4.53
CA GLY A 284 -45.87 3.36 -4.78
C GLY A 284 -47.02 2.53 -4.23
N TYR A 285 -47.42 2.80 -2.98
CA TYR A 285 -48.53 2.09 -2.37
C TYR A 285 -49.86 2.38 -3.13
N ALA A 286 -50.12 3.63 -3.49
CA ALA A 286 -51.28 3.98 -4.27
C ALA A 286 -51.35 3.26 -5.63
N ARG A 287 -50.22 3.12 -6.31
CA ARG A 287 -50.10 2.35 -7.56
C ARG A 287 -50.46 0.87 -7.38
N VAL A 288 -50.04 0.26 -6.27
CA VAL A 288 -50.42 -1.14 -5.96
C VAL A 288 -51.94 -1.25 -5.74
N LEU A 289 -52.54 -0.33 -4.97
CA LEU A 289 -54.01 -0.29 -4.76
C LEU A 289 -54.78 -0.10 -6.07
N MET A 290 -54.30 0.74 -6.97
CA MET A 290 -54.90 0.91 -8.30
C MET A 290 -54.89 -0.39 -9.10
N LYS A 291 -53.82 -1.18 -9.06
CA LYS A 291 -53.75 -2.51 -9.70
C LYS A 291 -54.76 -3.50 -9.11
N GLN A 292 -55.18 -3.29 -7.86
CA GLN A 292 -56.21 -4.07 -7.18
C GLN A 292 -57.63 -3.52 -7.36
N GLY A 293 -57.76 -2.35 -7.99
CA GLY A 293 -59.08 -1.67 -8.20
C GLY A 293 -59.53 -0.79 -7.04
N GLU A 294 -58.69 -0.65 -5.98
CA GLU A 294 -59.00 0.10 -4.75
C GLU A 294 -58.71 1.60 -4.93
N TYR A 295 -59.41 2.24 -5.90
CA TYR A 295 -59.15 3.63 -6.30
C TYR A 295 -59.44 4.65 -5.20
N THR A 296 -60.41 4.39 -4.31
CA THR A 296 -60.80 5.34 -3.24
C THR A 296 -59.65 5.48 -2.21
N GLU A 297 -59.06 4.37 -1.81
CA GLU A 297 -57.94 4.37 -0.88
C GLU A 297 -56.68 4.94 -1.56
N ALA A 298 -56.43 4.60 -2.82
CA ALA A 298 -55.34 5.17 -3.61
C ALA A 298 -55.44 6.72 -3.68
N VAL A 299 -56.64 7.30 -3.95
CA VAL A 299 -56.87 8.76 -3.94
C VAL A 299 -56.51 9.37 -2.58
N SER A 300 -56.89 8.71 -1.47
CA SER A 300 -56.56 9.20 -0.12
C SER A 300 -55.06 9.27 0.11
N LEU A 301 -54.32 8.20 -0.25
CA LEU A 301 -52.85 8.15 -0.12
C LEU A 301 -52.14 9.17 -1.02
N LEU A 302 -52.60 9.34 -2.27
CA LEU A 302 -52.03 10.32 -3.20
C LEU A 302 -52.21 11.75 -2.69
N LYS A 303 -53.38 12.10 -2.12
CA LYS A 303 -53.62 13.40 -1.49
C LYS A 303 -52.69 13.63 -0.29
N GLN A 304 -52.46 12.61 0.55
CA GLN A 304 -51.51 12.70 1.65
C GLN A 304 -50.09 12.94 1.12
N GLY A 305 -49.63 12.20 0.11
CA GLY A 305 -48.33 12.40 -0.54
C GLY A 305 -48.18 13.80 -1.13
N ILE A 306 -49.21 14.33 -1.78
CA ILE A 306 -49.27 15.71 -2.32
C ILE A 306 -49.13 16.72 -1.18
N ALA A 307 -49.91 16.57 -0.09
CA ALA A 307 -49.84 17.48 1.05
C ALA A 307 -48.46 17.52 1.69
N ILE A 308 -47.81 16.36 1.88
CA ILE A 308 -46.43 16.26 2.36
C ILE A 308 -45.46 16.98 1.40
N SER A 309 -45.61 16.75 0.10
CA SER A 309 -44.77 17.36 -0.94
C SER A 309 -44.93 18.88 -1.00
N GLN A 310 -46.16 19.39 -0.85
CA GLN A 310 -46.47 20.83 -0.85
C GLN A 310 -45.96 21.54 0.41
N ALA A 311 -46.13 20.92 1.58
CA ALA A 311 -45.67 21.48 2.85
C ALA A 311 -44.14 21.71 2.86
N ARG A 312 -43.40 21.04 1.98
CA ARG A 312 -41.95 21.11 1.87
C ARG A 312 -41.43 21.86 0.66
N THR A 313 -42.26 22.40 -0.18
CA THR A 313 -41.82 22.91 -1.50
C THR A 313 -41.10 21.87 -2.38
N ASN A 314 -41.16 20.59 -2.00
CA ASN A 314 -40.47 19.51 -2.71
C ASN A 314 -41.16 19.21 -4.05
N ALA A 315 -40.47 19.50 -5.16
CA ALA A 315 -40.98 19.25 -6.51
C ALA A 315 -40.82 17.79 -6.97
N VAL A 316 -39.93 17.02 -6.32
CA VAL A 316 -39.66 15.64 -6.73
C VAL A 316 -40.86 14.75 -6.51
N HIS A 317 -41.21 13.96 -7.51
CA HIS A 317 -42.40 13.06 -7.57
C HIS A 317 -43.76 13.74 -7.50
N ARG A 318 -43.85 15.09 -7.37
CA ARG A 318 -45.15 15.78 -7.31
C ARG A 318 -45.92 15.68 -8.62
N ASN A 319 -45.23 15.75 -9.75
CA ASN A 319 -45.82 15.50 -11.06
C ASN A 319 -46.42 14.09 -11.15
N GLU A 320 -45.68 13.05 -10.68
CA GLU A 320 -46.15 11.67 -10.71
C GLU A 320 -47.38 11.44 -9.79
N LEU A 321 -47.41 12.11 -8.62
CA LEU A 321 -48.57 12.07 -7.74
C LEU A 321 -49.82 12.63 -8.42
N TYR A 322 -49.72 13.79 -9.07
CA TYR A 322 -50.85 14.39 -9.79
C TYR A 322 -51.26 13.59 -11.01
N GLU A 323 -50.32 13.02 -11.77
CA GLU A 323 -50.59 12.11 -12.88
C GLU A 323 -51.41 10.89 -12.41
N THR A 324 -50.88 10.21 -11.36
CA THR A 324 -51.51 9.01 -10.80
C THR A 324 -52.89 9.34 -10.21
N LEU A 325 -53.05 10.51 -9.56
CA LEU A 325 -54.31 11.01 -9.03
C LEU A 325 -55.33 11.27 -10.15
N SER A 326 -54.89 11.85 -11.26
CA SER A 326 -55.74 12.07 -12.43
C SER A 326 -56.30 10.74 -12.96
N ILE A 327 -55.44 9.72 -13.09
CA ILE A 327 -55.84 8.38 -13.55
C ILE A 327 -56.85 7.74 -12.56
N CYS A 328 -56.61 7.86 -11.24
CA CYS A 328 -57.55 7.35 -10.23
C CYS A 328 -58.95 7.97 -10.37
N TYR A 329 -59.01 9.28 -10.52
CA TYR A 329 -60.28 9.98 -10.70
C TYR A 329 -60.97 9.61 -12.02
N GLU A 330 -60.23 9.45 -13.12
CA GLU A 330 -60.76 8.98 -14.39
C GLU A 330 -61.40 7.60 -14.25
N ARG A 331 -60.74 6.67 -13.56
CA ARG A 331 -61.26 5.32 -13.28
C ARG A 331 -62.52 5.31 -12.39
N GLN A 332 -62.69 6.33 -11.56
CA GLN A 332 -63.89 6.56 -10.75
C GLN A 332 -64.95 7.35 -11.48
N HIS A 333 -64.78 7.70 -12.77
CA HIS A 333 -65.68 8.55 -13.57
C HIS A 333 -65.79 9.98 -13.02
N GLN A 334 -64.87 10.47 -12.21
CA GLN A 334 -64.81 11.82 -11.65
C GLN A 334 -64.00 12.73 -12.59
N TYR A 335 -64.53 13.04 -13.74
CA TYR A 335 -63.83 13.69 -14.84
C TYR A 335 -63.37 15.12 -14.53
N GLN A 336 -64.09 15.86 -13.72
CA GLN A 336 -63.72 17.23 -13.36
C GLN A 336 -62.49 17.25 -12.45
N GLU A 337 -62.44 16.36 -11.48
CA GLU A 337 -61.35 16.18 -10.57
C GLU A 337 -60.11 15.63 -11.31
N ALA A 338 -60.32 14.70 -12.24
CA ALA A 338 -59.27 14.17 -13.11
C ALA A 338 -58.61 15.30 -13.94
N LEU A 339 -59.44 16.16 -14.56
CA LEU A 339 -58.95 17.31 -15.33
C LEU A 339 -58.14 18.29 -14.46
N ASN A 340 -58.60 18.56 -13.24
CA ASN A 340 -57.87 19.43 -12.31
C ASN A 340 -56.54 18.84 -11.91
N ALA A 341 -56.46 17.56 -11.56
CA ALA A 341 -55.21 16.87 -11.25
C ALA A 341 -54.26 16.86 -12.46
N TYR A 342 -54.79 16.62 -13.68
CA TYR A 342 -54.00 16.65 -14.90
C TYR A 342 -53.39 18.03 -15.20
N LYS A 343 -54.12 19.13 -14.95
CA LYS A 343 -53.59 20.49 -15.09
C LYS A 343 -52.40 20.71 -14.15
N HIS A 344 -52.49 20.27 -12.91
CA HIS A 344 -51.36 20.34 -11.96
C HIS A 344 -50.17 19.50 -12.42
N PHE A 345 -50.40 18.27 -12.90
CA PHE A 345 -49.37 17.44 -13.50
C PHE A 345 -48.60 18.18 -14.62
N ARG A 346 -49.35 18.81 -15.56
CA ARG A 346 -48.75 19.56 -16.67
C ARG A 346 -47.85 20.70 -16.18
N ILE A 347 -48.32 21.50 -15.22
CA ILE A 347 -47.54 22.62 -14.67
C ILE A 347 -46.22 22.12 -14.02
N GLU A 348 -46.29 21.07 -13.21
CA GLU A 348 -45.13 20.51 -12.55
C GLU A 348 -44.16 19.88 -13.56
N ASN A 349 -44.67 19.14 -14.54
CA ASN A 349 -43.88 18.47 -15.56
C ASN A 349 -43.13 19.47 -16.47
N ASP A 350 -43.80 20.54 -16.92
CA ASP A 350 -43.17 21.57 -17.77
C ASP A 350 -42.06 22.33 -17.01
N SER A 351 -42.14 22.41 -15.68
CA SER A 351 -41.12 22.99 -14.83
C SER A 351 -39.86 22.12 -14.73
N ILE A 352 -40.01 20.79 -14.75
CA ILE A 352 -38.92 19.84 -14.54
C ILE A 352 -38.15 19.54 -15.84
N PHE A 353 -38.88 19.37 -16.96
CA PHE A 353 -38.35 18.90 -18.23
C PHE A 353 -38.34 20.00 -19.31
N ASN A 354 -37.45 20.95 -19.18
CA ASN A 354 -37.20 21.93 -20.23
C ASN A 354 -36.26 21.32 -21.29
N LYS A 355 -36.73 21.27 -22.56
CA LYS A 355 -35.96 20.67 -23.68
C LYS A 355 -34.58 21.28 -23.91
N ASP A 356 -34.41 22.57 -23.65
CA ASP A 356 -33.13 23.24 -23.79
C ASP A 356 -32.13 22.79 -22.72
N LYS A 357 -32.59 22.64 -21.48
CA LYS A 357 -31.76 22.09 -20.38
C LYS A 357 -31.33 20.64 -20.64
N GLU A 358 -32.19 19.85 -21.29
CA GLU A 358 -31.87 18.46 -21.61
C GLU A 358 -30.80 18.33 -22.68
N ARG A 359 -30.84 19.21 -23.69
CA ARG A 359 -29.80 19.28 -24.75
C ARG A 359 -28.46 19.67 -24.14
N ASP A 360 -28.44 20.74 -23.36
CA ASP A 360 -27.20 21.24 -22.71
C ASP A 360 -26.60 20.22 -21.74
N LEU A 361 -27.48 19.49 -21.04
CA LEU A 361 -27.04 18.38 -20.15
C LEU A 361 -26.38 17.25 -20.95
N SER A 362 -26.97 16.89 -22.09
CA SER A 362 -26.40 15.83 -22.95
C SER A 362 -25.05 16.24 -23.50
N GLU A 363 -24.86 17.49 -23.91
CA GLU A 363 -23.59 18.02 -24.39
C GLU A 363 -22.53 18.06 -23.28
N MET A 364 -22.88 18.54 -22.09
CA MET A 364 -21.99 18.58 -20.94
C MET A 364 -21.54 17.17 -20.54
N ARG A 365 -22.47 16.21 -20.49
CA ARG A 365 -22.17 14.82 -20.22
C ARG A 365 -21.19 14.24 -21.25
N TYR A 366 -21.43 14.48 -22.54
CA TYR A 366 -20.55 14.02 -23.60
C TYR A 366 -19.13 14.58 -23.43
N ARG A 367 -18.99 15.88 -23.18
CA ARG A 367 -17.70 16.53 -22.94
C ARG A 367 -16.98 15.94 -21.72
N TYR A 368 -17.69 15.81 -20.60
CA TYR A 368 -17.12 15.24 -19.38
C TYR A 368 -16.66 13.78 -19.57
N ASP A 369 -17.52 12.93 -20.15
CA ASP A 369 -17.19 11.53 -20.37
C ASP A 369 -16.01 11.38 -21.33
N THR A 370 -15.89 12.24 -22.34
CA THR A 370 -14.77 12.27 -23.28
C THR A 370 -13.49 12.71 -22.56
N GLU A 371 -13.51 13.81 -21.85
CA GLU A 371 -12.36 14.33 -21.11
C GLU A 371 -11.90 13.36 -20.01
N ARG A 372 -12.85 12.74 -19.31
CA ARG A 372 -12.56 11.69 -18.33
C ARG A 372 -11.86 10.48 -18.97
N GLN A 373 -12.35 10.01 -20.09
CA GLN A 373 -11.73 8.90 -20.81
C GLN A 373 -10.31 9.26 -21.28
N GLU A 374 -10.13 10.46 -21.83
CA GLU A 374 -8.82 10.95 -22.24
C GLU A 374 -7.86 11.04 -21.05
N ASN A 375 -8.31 11.54 -19.91
CA ASN A 375 -7.51 11.63 -18.68
C ASN A 375 -7.16 10.24 -18.12
N LEU A 376 -8.10 9.29 -18.11
CA LEU A 376 -7.83 7.90 -17.69
C LEU A 376 -6.82 7.22 -18.63
N ILE A 377 -6.96 7.42 -19.94
CA ILE A 377 -6.00 6.89 -20.92
C ILE A 377 -4.62 7.52 -20.71
N LYS A 378 -4.57 8.83 -20.46
CA LYS A 378 -3.32 9.55 -20.21
C LYS A 378 -2.65 9.10 -18.90
N GLN A 379 -3.42 8.95 -17.83
CA GLN A 379 -2.92 8.40 -16.57
C GLN A 379 -2.45 6.94 -16.73
N GLY A 380 -3.23 6.10 -17.37
CA GLY A 380 -2.84 4.71 -17.63
C GLY A 380 -1.57 4.59 -18.47
N LYS A 381 -1.37 5.50 -19.45
CA LYS A 381 -0.11 5.57 -20.21
C LYS A 381 1.07 6.02 -19.34
N LEU A 382 0.88 7.00 -18.47
CA LEU A 382 1.91 7.45 -17.53
C LEU A 382 2.30 6.34 -16.56
N ASP A 383 1.31 5.65 -15.97
CA ASP A 383 1.55 4.53 -15.05
C ASP A 383 2.26 3.36 -15.76
N MET A 384 1.91 3.09 -17.02
CA MET A 384 2.63 2.09 -17.84
C MET A 384 4.08 2.50 -18.10
N LEU A 385 4.33 3.76 -18.47
CA LEU A 385 5.67 4.28 -18.70
C LEU A 385 6.53 4.25 -17.44
N GLU A 386 5.97 4.63 -16.30
CA GLU A 386 6.68 4.53 -15.01
C GLU A 386 7.02 3.06 -14.66
N LYS A 387 6.08 2.14 -14.83
CA LYS A 387 6.32 0.72 -14.60
C LYS A 387 7.37 0.15 -15.56
N GLU A 388 7.32 0.55 -16.82
CA GLU A 388 8.29 0.12 -17.84
C GLU A 388 9.69 0.65 -17.52
N GLN A 389 9.82 1.91 -17.10
CA GLN A 389 11.08 2.49 -16.64
C GLN A 389 11.62 1.76 -15.40
N HIS A 390 10.78 1.46 -14.41
CA HIS A 390 11.19 0.69 -13.23
C HIS A 390 11.64 -0.73 -13.60
N LEU A 391 10.93 -1.41 -14.50
CA LEU A 391 11.33 -2.73 -14.98
C LEU A 391 12.66 -2.68 -15.74
N GLN A 392 12.88 -1.65 -16.57
CA GLN A 392 14.16 -1.45 -17.26
C GLN A 392 15.29 -1.19 -16.26
N GLN A 393 15.08 -0.35 -15.25
CA GLN A 393 16.07 -0.10 -14.19
C GLN A 393 16.40 -1.36 -13.40
N LEU A 394 15.39 -2.15 -13.01
CA LEU A 394 15.59 -3.42 -12.30
C LEU A 394 16.31 -4.45 -13.18
N SER A 395 15.96 -4.55 -14.46
CA SER A 395 16.63 -5.46 -15.39
C SER A 395 18.09 -5.07 -15.61
N PHE A 396 18.37 -3.78 -15.74
CA PHE A 396 19.74 -3.27 -15.85
C PHE A 396 20.57 -3.54 -14.61
N LEU A 397 19.98 -3.31 -13.43
CA LEU A 397 20.62 -3.60 -12.14
C LEU A 397 20.92 -5.11 -11.99
N LEU A 398 19.98 -5.96 -12.41
CA LEU A 398 20.14 -7.41 -12.39
C LEU A 398 21.27 -7.87 -13.31
N VAL A 399 21.35 -7.30 -14.51
CA VAL A 399 22.48 -7.59 -15.44
C VAL A 399 23.82 -7.19 -14.81
N ILE A 400 23.90 -6.01 -14.19
CA ILE A 400 25.12 -5.58 -13.49
C ILE A 400 25.50 -6.57 -12.39
N ILE A 401 24.54 -6.99 -11.57
CA ILE A 401 24.77 -7.96 -10.49
C ILE A 401 25.29 -9.28 -11.06
N VAL A 402 24.69 -9.79 -12.12
CA VAL A 402 25.11 -11.04 -12.77
C VAL A 402 26.54 -10.91 -13.32
N VAL A 403 26.86 -9.78 -13.97
CA VAL A 403 28.23 -9.52 -14.48
C VAL A 403 29.24 -9.45 -13.34
N VAL A 404 28.90 -8.73 -12.26
CA VAL A 404 29.79 -8.62 -11.08
C VAL A 404 30.00 -9.98 -10.42
N LEU A 405 28.93 -10.75 -10.23
CA LEU A 405 29.03 -12.11 -9.67
C LEU A 405 29.84 -13.04 -10.58
N GLY A 406 29.65 -12.96 -11.88
CA GLY A 406 30.44 -13.71 -12.85
C GLY A 406 31.94 -13.34 -12.80
N LEU A 407 32.24 -12.03 -12.70
CA LEU A 407 33.62 -11.54 -12.54
C LEU A 407 34.24 -12.00 -11.21
N LEU A 408 33.49 -11.87 -10.12
CA LEU A 408 33.97 -12.35 -8.80
C LEU A 408 34.18 -13.86 -8.80
N TYR A 409 33.29 -14.63 -9.40
CA TYR A 409 33.45 -16.08 -9.57
C TYR A 409 34.69 -16.42 -10.41
N TYR A 410 34.88 -15.72 -11.54
CA TYR A 410 36.06 -15.90 -12.39
C TYR A 410 37.35 -15.59 -11.65
N LEU A 411 37.41 -14.45 -10.95
CA LEU A 411 38.58 -14.06 -10.15
C LEU A 411 38.87 -15.04 -9.02
N TYR A 412 37.82 -15.47 -8.32
CA TYR A 412 37.91 -16.48 -7.28
C TYR A 412 38.47 -17.81 -7.83
N HIS A 413 37.91 -18.27 -8.94
CA HIS A 413 38.34 -19.51 -9.56
C HIS A 413 39.77 -19.45 -10.11
N ARG A 414 40.15 -18.35 -10.73
CA ARG A 414 41.51 -18.07 -11.19
C ARG A 414 42.50 -18.07 -10.02
N LYS A 415 42.18 -17.37 -8.96
CA LYS A 415 42.99 -17.31 -7.74
C LYS A 415 43.12 -18.69 -7.09
N ASN A 416 42.06 -19.45 -7.03
CA ASN A 416 42.08 -20.80 -6.48
C ASN A 416 42.97 -21.75 -7.27
N LYS A 417 42.88 -21.73 -8.61
CA LYS A 417 43.81 -22.50 -9.49
C LYS A 417 45.26 -22.12 -9.28
N LEU A 418 45.56 -20.81 -9.13
CA LEU A 418 46.89 -20.34 -8.87
C LEU A 418 47.42 -20.87 -7.53
N TYR A 419 46.63 -20.81 -6.49
CA TYR A 419 47.00 -21.31 -5.18
C TYR A 419 47.28 -22.83 -5.16
N LEU A 420 46.42 -23.61 -5.83
CA LEU A 420 46.62 -25.03 -5.97
C LEU A 420 47.94 -25.36 -6.72
N ARG A 421 48.24 -24.60 -7.79
CA ARG A 421 49.51 -24.77 -8.54
C ARG A 421 50.73 -24.49 -7.69
N ILE A 422 50.71 -23.42 -6.89
CA ILE A 422 51.81 -23.07 -5.97
C ILE A 422 52.04 -24.21 -4.96
N VAL A 423 50.94 -24.74 -4.39
CA VAL A 423 51.06 -25.85 -3.42
C VAL A 423 51.66 -27.10 -4.08
N LEU A 424 51.19 -27.46 -5.29
CA LEU A 424 51.75 -28.59 -6.05
C LEU A 424 53.24 -28.42 -6.35
N GLN A 425 53.65 -27.23 -6.83
CA GLN A 425 55.06 -26.94 -7.10
C GLN A 425 55.94 -27.08 -5.84
N ASN A 426 55.44 -26.56 -4.70
CA ASN A 426 56.18 -26.69 -3.44
C ASN A 426 56.28 -28.15 -2.97
N GLN A 427 55.18 -28.93 -3.10
CA GLN A 427 55.19 -30.35 -2.78
C GLN A 427 56.16 -31.14 -3.68
N GLU A 428 56.19 -30.85 -4.97
CA GLU A 428 57.11 -31.46 -5.92
C GLU A 428 58.58 -31.08 -5.61
N ALA A 429 58.82 -29.80 -5.26
CA ALA A 429 60.13 -29.34 -4.88
C ALA A 429 60.65 -30.07 -3.63
N ILE A 430 59.79 -30.20 -2.60
CA ILE A 430 60.16 -30.97 -1.39
C ILE A 430 60.43 -32.44 -1.72
N LYS A 431 59.61 -33.04 -2.60
CA LYS A 431 59.78 -34.42 -3.01
C LYS A 431 61.13 -34.63 -3.71
N ARG A 432 61.48 -33.72 -4.65
CA ARG A 432 62.82 -33.74 -5.33
C ARG A 432 63.96 -33.53 -4.37
N GLU A 433 63.80 -32.60 -3.43
CA GLU A 433 64.86 -32.38 -2.39
C GLU A 433 65.09 -33.63 -1.53
N ASN A 434 63.99 -34.28 -1.10
CA ASN A 434 64.10 -35.53 -0.34
C ASN A 434 64.69 -36.68 -1.17
N GLU A 435 64.39 -36.77 -2.48
CA GLU A 435 65.00 -37.76 -3.39
C GLU A 435 66.47 -37.48 -3.62
N LEU A 436 66.86 -36.20 -3.81
CA LEU A 436 68.29 -35.82 -3.94
C LEU A 436 69.08 -36.06 -2.64
N SER A 437 68.48 -35.72 -1.49
CA SER A 437 69.08 -35.97 -0.19
C SER A 437 69.36 -37.47 0.01
N LYS A 438 68.41 -38.34 -0.32
CA LYS A 438 68.60 -39.79 -0.28
C LYS A 438 69.71 -40.26 -1.22
N ARG A 439 69.78 -39.74 -2.44
CA ARG A 439 70.82 -40.05 -3.40
C ARG A 439 72.21 -39.60 -2.93
N ILE A 440 72.27 -38.40 -2.34
CA ILE A 440 73.52 -37.89 -1.76
C ILE A 440 73.99 -38.80 -0.60
N GLU A 441 73.09 -39.20 0.27
CA GLU A 441 73.37 -40.11 1.37
C GLU A 441 73.82 -41.52 0.88
N GLU A 442 73.15 -42.00 -0.19
CA GLU A 442 73.55 -43.26 -0.85
C GLU A 442 74.92 -43.14 -1.54
N LEU A 443 75.28 -41.99 -2.11
CA LEU A 443 76.62 -41.75 -2.71
C LEU A 443 77.69 -41.50 -1.68
N GLN A 444 77.45 -40.78 -0.61
CA GLN A 444 78.36 -40.57 0.50
C GLN A 444 78.66 -41.86 1.23
N ASN A 445 77.73 -42.79 1.32
CA ASN A 445 78.00 -44.13 1.87
C ASN A 445 78.77 -45.04 0.92
N LYS A 446 79.01 -44.65 -0.36
CA LYS A 446 79.78 -45.38 -1.34
C LYS A 446 81.22 -44.83 -1.57
N GLU A 447 81.48 -43.58 -1.20
CA GLU A 447 82.80 -42.92 -1.38
C GLU A 447 83.49 -42.63 -0.04
N ASN A 448 84.13 -43.64 0.48
CA ASN A 448 85.19 -43.46 1.43
C ASN A 448 86.53 -43.53 0.67
N THR A 449 86.95 -42.42 0.04
CA THR A 449 88.38 -42.18 -0.37
C THR A 449 88.57 -40.68 -0.57
N PRO A 450 89.71 -40.13 -0.02
CA PRO A 450 89.98 -38.70 -0.09
C PRO A 450 90.81 -38.37 -1.33
N GLU A 451 90.26 -37.52 -2.23
CA GLU A 451 91.14 -36.89 -3.24
C GLU A 451 91.36 -35.40 -2.94
N LYS A 452 92.60 -35.06 -2.87
CA LYS A 452 93.16 -33.72 -2.87
C LYS A 452 92.98 -33.05 -4.20
N TYR A 453 92.43 -31.85 -4.20
CA TYR A 453 92.70 -30.87 -5.25
C TYR A 453 93.08 -29.51 -4.69
N ALA A 454 94.12 -28.97 -5.31
CA ALA A 454 94.89 -27.81 -4.91
C ALA A 454 94.36 -26.52 -5.54
N SER A 455 94.57 -25.41 -4.82
CA SER A 455 94.83 -24.03 -5.21
C SER A 455 93.69 -23.22 -5.86
N SER A 456 93.03 -22.44 -5.03
CA SER A 456 92.66 -21.05 -5.28
C SER A 456 92.85 -20.28 -3.97
N SER A 457 93.09 -18.95 -4.03
CA SER A 457 93.55 -18.06 -2.96
C SER A 457 93.09 -18.40 -1.53
N LEU A 458 93.95 -18.43 -0.56
CA LEU A 458 93.75 -18.79 0.87
C LEU A 458 92.59 -18.00 1.56
N SER A 459 92.13 -16.89 1.02
CA SER A 459 90.99 -16.10 1.58
C SER A 459 89.65 -16.61 1.11
N ASP A 460 89.56 -17.06 -0.15
CA ASP A 460 88.28 -17.48 -0.76
C ASP A 460 87.87 -18.89 -0.31
N GLU A 461 88.88 -19.76 -0.11
CA GLU A 461 88.68 -21.11 0.34
C GLU A 461 88.18 -21.16 1.80
N LYS A 462 88.76 -20.29 2.65
CA LYS A 462 88.32 -20.15 4.04
C LYS A 462 86.88 -19.54 4.15
N SER A 463 86.56 -18.62 3.28
CA SER A 463 85.22 -18.05 3.18
C SER A 463 84.16 -19.10 2.77
N LEU A 464 84.50 -19.92 1.78
CA LEU A 464 83.65 -20.99 1.27
C LEU A 464 83.48 -22.12 2.31
N GLU A 465 84.55 -22.49 3.05
CA GLU A 465 84.48 -23.48 4.11
C GLU A 465 83.59 -23.04 5.28
N LEU A 466 83.70 -21.79 5.72
CA LEU A 466 82.81 -21.21 6.74
C LEU A 466 81.39 -21.14 6.29
N PHE A 467 81.15 -20.82 5.03
CA PHE A 467 79.78 -20.81 4.49
C PHE A 467 79.21 -22.23 4.42
N ARG A 468 79.97 -23.22 4.00
CA ARG A 468 79.51 -24.62 4.02
C ARG A 468 79.20 -25.10 5.45
N ARG A 469 80.00 -24.70 6.44
CA ARG A 469 79.75 -25.01 7.85
C ARG A 469 78.46 -24.32 8.33
N LEU A 470 78.23 -23.05 7.95
CA LEU A 470 76.98 -22.35 8.22
C LEU A 470 75.76 -23.04 7.57
N GLU A 471 75.84 -23.40 6.29
CA GLU A 471 74.80 -24.14 5.58
C GLU A 471 74.49 -25.48 6.28
N ARG A 472 75.50 -26.22 6.74
CA ARG A 472 75.29 -27.46 7.48
C ARG A 472 74.56 -27.22 8.81
N MET A 473 74.98 -26.24 9.59
CA MET A 473 74.31 -25.87 10.83
C MET A 473 72.83 -25.43 10.58
N MET A 474 72.55 -24.74 9.47
CA MET A 474 71.20 -24.38 9.11
C MET A 474 70.35 -25.61 8.69
N ARG A 475 70.89 -26.52 7.87
CA ARG A 475 70.16 -27.65 7.32
C ARG A 475 70.06 -28.84 8.28
N GLU A 476 71.15 -29.21 8.92
CA GLU A 476 71.26 -30.42 9.76
C GLU A 476 70.86 -30.12 11.21
N GLU A 477 71.46 -29.09 11.80
CA GLU A 477 71.23 -28.73 13.21
C GLU A 477 70.01 -27.84 13.40
N LYS A 478 69.49 -27.24 12.31
CA LYS A 478 68.37 -26.37 12.30
C LYS A 478 68.41 -25.22 13.31
N ILE A 479 69.62 -24.64 13.49
CA ILE A 479 69.84 -23.56 14.48
C ILE A 479 68.94 -22.35 14.24
N PHE A 480 68.38 -22.17 13.03
CA PHE A 480 67.43 -21.12 12.72
C PHE A 480 66.11 -21.18 13.56
N LYS A 481 65.81 -22.31 14.20
CA LYS A 481 64.70 -22.49 15.11
C LYS A 481 64.87 -21.75 16.44
N ASP A 482 66.05 -21.39 16.79
CA ASP A 482 66.29 -20.56 17.95
C ASP A 482 65.86 -19.14 17.70
N ASN A 483 64.84 -18.68 18.48
CA ASN A 483 64.29 -17.34 18.38
C ASN A 483 65.23 -16.23 18.85
N THR A 484 66.29 -16.61 19.60
CA THR A 484 67.34 -15.73 20.11
C THR A 484 68.60 -15.71 19.20
N LEU A 485 68.54 -16.42 18.04
CA LEU A 485 69.64 -16.49 17.12
C LEU A 485 70.00 -15.10 16.57
N SER A 486 71.21 -14.66 16.91
CA SER A 486 71.78 -13.38 16.49
C SER A 486 73.02 -13.57 15.64
N LYS A 487 73.44 -12.52 14.93
CA LYS A 487 74.72 -12.54 14.18
C LYS A 487 75.92 -12.86 15.08
N ASP A 488 75.91 -12.32 16.29
CA ASP A 488 76.99 -12.50 17.24
C ASP A 488 77.10 -13.98 17.68
N LYS A 489 75.91 -14.58 17.96
CA LYS A 489 75.84 -16.00 18.34
C LYS A 489 76.30 -16.95 17.22
N VAL A 490 75.90 -16.66 15.98
CA VAL A 490 76.35 -17.47 14.82
C VAL A 490 77.83 -17.24 14.51
N ALA A 491 78.31 -16.02 14.68
CA ALA A 491 79.72 -15.72 14.51
C ALA A 491 80.60 -16.47 15.55
N GLU A 492 80.14 -16.54 16.79
CA GLU A 492 80.80 -17.33 17.86
C GLU A 492 80.78 -18.82 17.54
N LEU A 493 79.68 -19.40 17.10
CA LEU A 493 79.56 -20.81 16.71
C LEU A 493 80.49 -21.20 15.53
N LEU A 494 80.84 -20.22 14.70
CA LEU A 494 81.69 -20.39 13.54
C LEU A 494 83.18 -19.98 13.81
N ASP A 495 83.51 -19.61 15.03
CA ASP A 495 84.81 -19.07 15.41
C ASP A 495 85.30 -17.91 14.53
N THR A 496 84.39 -16.94 14.31
CA THR A 496 84.61 -15.77 13.45
C THR A 496 83.96 -14.49 14.06
N ASN A 497 84.12 -13.37 13.39
CA ASN A 497 83.49 -12.11 13.84
C ASN A 497 82.25 -11.75 13.02
N ARG A 498 81.39 -10.93 13.60
CA ARG A 498 80.11 -10.46 13.04
C ARG A 498 80.27 -9.83 11.65
N THR A 499 81.36 -9.07 11.44
CA THR A 499 81.58 -8.35 10.16
C THR A 499 81.90 -9.33 9.05
N TYR A 500 82.79 -10.31 9.34
CA TYR A 500 83.18 -11.33 8.40
C TYR A 500 82.02 -12.27 8.05
N LEU A 501 81.27 -12.70 9.04
CA LEU A 501 80.01 -13.45 8.80
C LEU A 501 79.03 -12.71 7.89
N SER A 502 78.80 -11.41 8.14
CA SER A 502 77.90 -10.61 7.27
C SER A 502 78.42 -10.52 5.84
N ARG A 503 79.76 -10.40 5.65
CA ARG A 503 80.38 -10.37 4.34
C ARG A 503 80.22 -11.71 3.62
N ILE A 504 80.48 -12.80 4.26
CA ILE A 504 80.29 -14.14 3.69
C ILE A 504 78.90 -14.40 3.24
N ILE A 505 77.89 -14.07 4.08
CA ILE A 505 76.50 -14.25 3.73
C ILE A 505 76.10 -13.36 2.53
N ASN A 506 76.57 -12.10 2.52
CA ASN A 506 76.29 -11.22 1.39
C ASN A 506 76.94 -11.67 0.09
N GLU A 507 78.18 -12.14 0.15
CA GLU A 507 78.94 -12.61 -1.02
C GLU A 507 78.41 -13.95 -1.56
N GLN A 508 78.13 -14.90 -0.67
CA GLN A 508 77.76 -16.27 -1.07
C GLN A 508 76.26 -16.46 -1.26
N ALA A 509 75.44 -15.81 -0.44
CA ALA A 509 74.01 -15.93 -0.50
C ALA A 509 73.32 -14.69 -1.07
N GLN A 510 74.01 -13.59 -1.40
CA GLN A 510 73.53 -12.33 -1.95
C GLN A 510 72.35 -11.74 -1.16
N THR A 511 72.37 -11.90 0.16
CA THR A 511 71.26 -11.47 1.03
C THR A 511 71.78 -11.07 2.42
N SER A 512 70.91 -10.36 3.17
CA SER A 512 71.21 -10.01 4.56
C SER A 512 71.10 -11.22 5.48
N PHE A 513 71.81 -11.21 6.62
CA PHE A 513 71.68 -12.24 7.63
C PHE A 513 70.27 -12.59 8.04
N THR A 514 69.42 -11.55 8.30
CA THR A 514 68.06 -11.76 8.71
C THR A 514 67.21 -12.41 7.60
N HIS A 515 67.39 -12.00 6.35
CA HIS A 515 66.75 -12.64 5.22
C HIS A 515 67.20 -14.06 4.99
N TYR A 516 68.49 -14.31 5.17
CA TYR A 516 69.09 -15.63 5.08
C TYR A 516 68.50 -16.61 6.11
N ILE A 517 68.43 -16.22 7.39
CA ILE A 517 67.82 -17.05 8.43
C ILE A 517 66.28 -17.23 8.16
N ASN A 518 65.62 -16.16 7.83
CA ASN A 518 64.17 -16.24 7.58
C ASN A 518 63.80 -17.11 6.36
N ARG A 519 64.71 -17.21 5.38
CA ARG A 519 64.51 -18.14 4.24
C ARG A 519 64.40 -19.57 4.75
N PHE A 520 65.35 -20.05 5.60
CA PHE A 520 65.27 -21.39 6.18
C PHE A 520 64.02 -21.62 7.03
N ARG A 521 63.65 -20.60 7.80
CA ARG A 521 62.40 -20.66 8.60
C ARG A 521 61.18 -20.84 7.72
N ILE A 522 61.11 -20.12 6.61
CA ILE A 522 59.96 -20.23 5.67
C ILE A 522 60.00 -21.53 4.87
N GLU A 523 61.21 -21.99 4.43
CA GLU A 523 61.34 -23.29 3.76
C GLU A 523 60.90 -24.45 4.68
N GLU A 524 61.25 -24.43 5.95
CA GLU A 524 60.80 -25.43 6.92
C GLU A 524 59.31 -25.29 7.22
N ALA A 525 58.78 -24.05 7.24
CA ALA A 525 57.33 -23.80 7.36
C ALA A 525 56.56 -24.42 6.18
N ILE A 526 57.04 -24.23 4.95
CA ILE A 526 56.43 -24.81 3.74
C ILE A 526 56.45 -26.33 3.85
N ARG A 527 57.58 -26.91 4.28
CA ARG A 527 57.75 -28.36 4.46
C ARG A 527 56.72 -28.92 5.46
N LEU A 528 56.59 -28.28 6.64
CA LEU A 528 55.67 -28.73 7.68
C LEU A 528 54.21 -28.52 7.29
N LEU A 529 53.90 -27.43 6.60
CA LEU A 529 52.55 -27.13 6.14
C LEU A 529 52.15 -27.93 4.89
N SER A 530 53.10 -28.51 4.16
CA SER A 530 52.86 -29.39 3.01
C SER A 530 52.44 -30.81 3.43
N ASP A 531 52.64 -31.16 4.70
CA ASP A 531 52.10 -32.38 5.28
C ASP A 531 50.64 -32.19 5.69
N PRO A 532 49.68 -32.87 5.02
CA PRO A 532 48.26 -32.72 5.34
C PRO A 532 47.90 -33.16 6.76
N SER A 533 48.69 -34.05 7.35
CA SER A 533 48.49 -34.56 8.72
C SER A 533 48.94 -33.59 9.81
N ASN A 534 49.73 -32.55 9.45
CA ASN A 534 50.22 -31.57 10.40
C ASN A 534 49.16 -30.54 10.80
N ASP A 535 48.59 -30.75 11.96
CA ASP A 535 47.55 -29.87 12.55
C ASP A 535 48.08 -28.91 13.62
N THR A 536 49.41 -28.81 13.77
CA THR A 536 50.02 -27.89 14.74
C THR A 536 49.43 -26.48 14.59
N PRO A 537 48.95 -25.85 15.66
CA PRO A 537 48.44 -24.47 15.59
C PRO A 537 49.48 -23.52 14.98
N LEU A 538 49.08 -22.65 14.06
CA LEU A 538 49.98 -21.76 13.32
C LEU A 538 50.82 -20.86 14.25
N LYS A 539 50.29 -20.52 15.43
CA LYS A 539 50.99 -19.76 16.45
C LYS A 539 52.14 -20.59 17.07
N ALA A 540 51.88 -21.85 17.36
CA ALA A 540 52.91 -22.77 17.87
C ALA A 540 53.96 -23.02 16.78
N LEU A 541 53.53 -23.32 15.55
CA LEU A 541 54.41 -23.51 14.41
C LEU A 541 55.38 -22.31 14.20
N ALA A 542 54.86 -21.08 14.27
CA ALA A 542 55.70 -19.89 14.15
C ALA A 542 56.74 -19.79 15.27
N SER A 543 56.36 -20.11 16.52
CA SER A 543 57.28 -20.14 17.66
C SER A 543 58.33 -21.22 17.50
N ASP A 544 57.96 -22.44 17.10
CA ASP A 544 58.83 -23.57 16.89
C ASP A 544 59.87 -23.37 15.76
N LEU A 545 59.54 -22.48 14.83
CA LEU A 545 60.38 -22.04 13.72
C LEU A 545 61.29 -20.85 14.09
N GLY A 546 61.20 -20.35 15.32
CA GLY A 546 62.05 -19.27 15.81
C GLY A 546 61.57 -17.88 15.48
N PHE A 547 60.30 -17.70 15.10
CA PHE A 547 59.71 -16.36 14.90
C PHE A 547 59.26 -15.74 16.23
N ASN A 548 59.70 -14.51 16.51
CA ASN A 548 59.30 -13.76 17.69
C ASN A 548 57.88 -13.21 17.64
N SER A 549 57.27 -13.17 16.45
CA SER A 549 55.95 -12.65 16.22
C SER A 549 55.25 -13.45 15.14
N ILE A 550 53.96 -13.80 15.41
CA ILE A 550 53.11 -14.46 14.43
C ILE A 550 52.85 -13.57 13.19
N SER A 551 52.78 -12.25 13.39
CA SER A 551 52.60 -11.31 12.30
C SER A 551 53.80 -11.31 11.34
N THR A 552 55.03 -11.39 11.87
CA THR A 552 56.24 -11.49 11.07
C THR A 552 56.25 -12.79 10.26
N PHE A 553 55.89 -13.91 10.88
CA PHE A 553 55.73 -15.18 10.18
C PHE A 553 54.71 -15.10 9.03
N TYR A 554 53.50 -14.56 9.29
CA TYR A 554 52.47 -14.44 8.27
C TYR A 554 52.93 -13.56 7.10
N ASN A 555 53.51 -12.40 7.38
CA ASN A 555 53.96 -11.47 6.34
C ASN A 555 55.08 -12.07 5.48
N LEU A 556 56.09 -12.69 6.10
CA LEU A 556 57.20 -13.32 5.39
C LEU A 556 56.76 -14.55 4.59
N PHE A 557 55.88 -15.37 5.16
CA PHE A 557 55.32 -16.50 4.44
C PHE A 557 54.51 -16.06 3.25
N GLN A 558 53.61 -15.06 3.45
CA GLN A 558 52.80 -14.53 2.38
C GLN A 558 53.61 -13.84 1.28
N SER A 559 54.66 -13.11 1.63
CA SER A 559 55.55 -12.49 0.63
C SER A 559 56.35 -13.53 -0.15
N SER A 560 56.73 -14.64 0.48
CA SER A 560 57.51 -15.72 -0.15
C SER A 560 56.65 -16.66 -1.00
N VAL A 561 55.46 -17.03 -0.51
CA VAL A 561 54.58 -18.06 -1.11
C VAL A 561 53.42 -17.49 -1.88
N GLY A 562 53.10 -16.18 -1.69
CA GLY A 562 51.96 -15.52 -2.34
C GLY A 562 50.61 -15.77 -1.67
N MET A 563 50.55 -16.54 -0.57
CA MET A 563 49.36 -16.81 0.22
C MET A 563 49.68 -16.96 1.70
N THR A 564 48.70 -16.77 2.58
CA THR A 564 48.90 -16.91 4.02
C THR A 564 49.18 -18.37 4.42
N PRO A 565 49.83 -18.62 5.55
CA PRO A 565 50.05 -19.99 6.06
C PRO A 565 48.76 -20.78 6.24
N ALA A 566 47.66 -20.09 6.67
CA ALA A 566 46.35 -20.72 6.83
C ALA A 566 45.75 -21.15 5.48
N GLN A 567 45.88 -20.27 4.47
CA GLN A 567 45.41 -20.59 3.11
C GLN A 567 46.20 -21.73 2.49
N TYR A 568 47.52 -21.74 2.72
CA TYR A 568 48.43 -22.80 2.23
C TYR A 568 48.00 -24.15 2.82
N ARG A 569 47.89 -24.27 4.14
CA ARG A 569 47.43 -25.48 4.84
C ARG A 569 46.07 -25.95 4.34
N SER A 570 45.10 -25.01 4.17
CA SER A 570 43.79 -25.35 3.65
C SER A 570 43.86 -25.92 2.24
N LYS A 571 44.74 -25.40 1.38
CA LYS A 571 44.92 -25.90 0.01
C LYS A 571 45.64 -27.25 -0.06
N VAL A 572 46.54 -27.52 0.86
CA VAL A 572 47.16 -28.84 0.99
C VAL A 572 46.11 -29.90 1.35
N LYS A 573 45.27 -29.60 2.34
CA LYS A 573 44.13 -30.48 2.71
C LYS A 573 43.10 -30.66 1.61
N GLU A 574 42.86 -29.61 0.81
CA GLU A 574 41.98 -29.69 -0.36
C GLU A 574 42.55 -30.63 -1.44
N LEU A 575 43.85 -30.53 -1.71
CA LEU A 575 44.54 -31.39 -2.67
C LEU A 575 44.54 -32.86 -2.24
N GLU A 576 44.67 -33.12 -0.95
CA GLU A 576 44.61 -34.50 -0.42
C GLU A 576 43.21 -35.12 -0.61
N LYS A 577 42.15 -34.34 -0.41
CA LYS A 577 40.78 -34.79 -0.64
C LYS A 577 40.46 -35.06 -2.12
N LEU A 578 41.23 -34.50 -3.03
CA LEU A 578 41.07 -34.66 -4.48
C LEU A 578 41.91 -35.82 -5.05
N ARG A 579 42.84 -36.38 -4.24
CA ARG A 579 43.61 -37.60 -4.53
C ARG A 579 42.90 -38.84 -3.97
#